data_1948e2a83de3e93a9f56a497f8998607
#
_entry.id   1948e2a83de3e93a9f56a497f8998607
#
_cell.length_a   1.000
_cell.length_b   1.000
_cell.length_c   1.000
_cell.angle_alpha   90.00
_cell.angle_beta   90.00
_cell.angle_gamma   90.00
#
_symmetry.space_group_name_H-M   'P 1'
#
loop_
_entity.id
_entity.type
_entity.pdbx_description
1 polymer ?
#
loop_
_entity_poly.entity_id
_entity_poly.type
_entity_poly.pdbx_seq_one_letter_code
_entity_poly.pdbx_strand_id
1 'polypeptide(L)'
;MTGDPLFADGVDWGDIAVMGVKVLVAFGALLVATMFMIWFERKLISDMQHRIGPNVAGPWGLLQAFADGVKFFFKEDLRPANADPLVFRLAPYISAVTAFVAFAIVPVGGVFIDTGSSASEVRTGTVTLFGKETILQVADPPIGILLLLAMSSVAVYGVMLAGWSSGSKYPLIGSVRASAQAISYEAALGMAVVAVVIGAGTLSTQGIVAKQAGGVNTWFVISSGIVPFVVFLIAATAELNRPPFDMVEAEQELVGGFHTEYSSIRFALFFLAEFMNVITMSAIMVTLFFGGPAGPVFFGWTWLWPTVWFLVKVLAFLFMFVWFRATLPRLRYDQLMSLGWKVLIPVMLFWLMFLGLRELASVEGWNQVWTLIAGAIGFAIGWALLSAALRAAKRRVGDVDEPFDADVDADADVGLAPQDGAPTNTGGGG
;
A
#
# COMPACT_ATOMS: atom_id res chain seq x y z
N MET A 1 12.54 -5.88 26.42
CA MET A 1 11.22 -6.53 26.23
C MET A 1 10.29 -5.48 25.65
N THR A 2 9.97 -5.58 24.37
CA THR A 2 9.01 -4.70 23.69
C THR A 2 7.67 -5.41 23.75
N GLY A 3 6.79 -4.98 24.61
CA GLY A 3 5.44 -5.48 24.77
C GLY A 3 4.61 -4.47 25.53
N ASP A 4 3.29 -4.55 25.46
CA ASP A 4 2.41 -3.68 26.23
C ASP A 4 2.67 -3.91 27.73
N PRO A 5 3.01 -2.86 28.52
CA PRO A 5 3.22 -2.99 29.97
C PRO A 5 1.99 -3.53 30.71
N LEU A 6 0.81 -3.46 30.09
CA LEU A 6 -0.43 -4.01 30.60
C LEU A 6 -0.35 -5.50 31.00
N PHE A 7 0.55 -6.26 30.36
CA PHE A 7 0.71 -7.71 30.60
C PHE A 7 2.01 -8.07 31.35
N ALA A 8 2.73 -7.08 31.89
CA ALA A 8 4.01 -7.31 32.54
C ALA A 8 3.87 -8.09 33.85
N ASP A 9 2.81 -7.85 34.62
CA ASP A 9 2.57 -8.42 35.97
C ASP A 9 1.58 -9.60 35.98
N GLY A 10 1.26 -10.15 34.82
CA GLY A 10 0.23 -11.18 34.63
C GLY A 10 -1.04 -10.63 34.00
N VAL A 11 -2.01 -11.50 33.69
CA VAL A 11 -3.25 -11.14 33.03
C VAL A 11 -4.42 -11.17 34.01
N ASP A 12 -4.99 -10.00 34.30
CA ASP A 12 -6.21 -9.84 35.08
C ASP A 12 -7.42 -9.55 34.18
N TRP A 13 -8.64 -9.78 34.70
CA TRP A 13 -9.87 -9.44 33.99
C TRP A 13 -9.95 -7.95 33.60
N GLY A 14 -9.34 -7.06 34.40
CA GLY A 14 -9.21 -5.64 34.06
C GLY A 14 -8.34 -5.40 32.83
N ASP A 15 -7.27 -6.17 32.62
CA ASP A 15 -6.37 -6.07 31.46
C ASP A 15 -7.08 -6.50 30.18
N ILE A 16 -7.85 -7.59 30.27
CA ILE A 16 -8.68 -8.08 29.16
C ILE A 16 -9.74 -7.03 28.78
N ALA A 17 -10.37 -6.38 29.78
CA ALA A 17 -11.34 -5.33 29.53
C ALA A 17 -10.71 -4.10 28.84
N VAL A 18 -9.53 -3.63 29.32
CA VAL A 18 -8.79 -2.52 28.69
C VAL A 18 -8.40 -2.87 27.27
N MET A 19 -7.92 -4.09 27.01
CA MET A 19 -7.58 -4.56 25.68
C MET A 19 -8.80 -4.62 24.77
N GLY A 20 -9.93 -5.13 25.27
CA GLY A 20 -11.20 -5.14 24.54
C GLY A 20 -11.66 -3.73 24.14
N VAL A 21 -11.54 -2.76 25.03
CA VAL A 21 -11.84 -1.34 24.74
C VAL A 21 -10.88 -0.79 23.67
N LYS A 22 -9.57 -1.07 23.77
CA LYS A 22 -8.58 -0.65 22.77
C LYS A 22 -8.92 -1.19 21.37
N VAL A 23 -9.25 -2.48 21.27
CA VAL A 23 -9.66 -3.10 19.98
C VAL A 23 -10.92 -2.45 19.43
N LEU A 24 -11.96 -2.25 20.25
CA LEU A 24 -13.21 -1.61 19.80
C LEU A 24 -12.99 -0.16 19.37
N VAL A 25 -12.19 0.61 20.11
CA VAL A 25 -11.86 2.00 19.76
C VAL A 25 -11.04 2.06 18.48
N ALA A 26 -10.03 1.21 18.32
CA ALA A 26 -9.20 1.16 17.11
C ALA A 26 -10.03 0.76 15.88
N PHE A 27 -10.91 -0.25 16.01
CA PHE A 27 -11.82 -0.65 14.94
C PHE A 27 -12.80 0.47 14.57
N GLY A 28 -13.46 1.06 15.57
CA GLY A 28 -14.40 2.16 15.36
C GLY A 28 -13.71 3.38 14.73
N ALA A 29 -12.52 3.74 15.21
CA ALA A 29 -11.73 4.84 14.66
C ALA A 29 -11.32 4.59 13.20
N LEU A 30 -10.90 3.36 12.86
CA LEU A 30 -10.55 3.01 11.49
C LEU A 30 -11.77 3.05 10.55
N LEU A 31 -12.94 2.56 10.98
CA LEU A 31 -14.17 2.67 10.21
C LEU A 31 -14.58 4.13 9.97
N VAL A 32 -14.56 4.96 11.03
CA VAL A 32 -14.87 6.39 10.91
C VAL A 32 -13.86 7.09 10.00
N ALA A 33 -12.56 6.79 10.15
CA ALA A 33 -11.51 7.33 9.29
C ALA A 33 -11.70 6.93 7.82
N THR A 34 -12.15 5.69 7.56
CA THR A 34 -12.47 5.22 6.20
C THR A 34 -13.64 5.99 5.60
N MET A 35 -14.71 6.19 6.37
CA MET A 35 -15.86 7.02 5.93
C MET A 35 -15.43 8.47 5.65
N PHE A 36 -14.60 9.03 6.53
CA PHE A 36 -14.03 10.37 6.35
C PHE A 36 -13.14 10.43 5.09
N MET A 37 -12.31 9.41 4.85
CA MET A 37 -11.44 9.36 3.68
C MET A 37 -12.22 9.32 2.37
N ILE A 38 -13.31 8.55 2.29
CA ILE A 38 -14.18 8.51 1.10
C ILE A 38 -14.80 9.89 0.82
N TRP A 39 -15.28 10.57 1.88
CA TRP A 39 -15.80 11.93 1.74
C TRP A 39 -14.69 12.91 1.34
N PHE A 40 -13.54 12.85 2.02
CA PHE A 40 -12.41 13.74 1.79
C PHE A 40 -11.90 13.64 0.35
N GLU A 41 -11.73 12.43 -0.18
CA GLU A 41 -11.29 12.19 -1.55
C GLU A 41 -12.27 12.79 -2.57
N ARG A 42 -13.57 12.51 -2.42
CA ARG A 42 -14.61 13.04 -3.30
C ARG A 42 -14.69 14.58 -3.26
N LYS A 43 -14.55 15.16 -2.09
CA LYS A 43 -14.60 16.62 -1.90
C LYS A 43 -13.37 17.28 -2.51
N LEU A 44 -12.19 16.78 -2.19
CA LEU A 44 -10.92 17.33 -2.68
C LEU A 44 -10.81 17.26 -4.20
N ILE A 45 -11.13 16.11 -4.81
CA ILE A 45 -11.11 15.97 -6.27
C ILE A 45 -12.12 16.92 -6.93
N SER A 46 -13.30 17.09 -6.36
CA SER A 46 -14.30 18.02 -6.91
C SER A 46 -13.83 19.47 -6.86
N ASP A 47 -13.17 19.87 -5.76
CA ASP A 47 -12.62 21.23 -5.62
C ASP A 47 -11.47 21.46 -6.63
N MET A 48 -10.58 20.46 -6.85
CA MET A 48 -9.55 20.50 -7.87
C MET A 48 -10.10 20.60 -9.30
N GLN A 49 -11.27 20.03 -9.55
CA GLN A 49 -11.97 20.06 -10.86
C GLN A 49 -12.94 21.24 -10.99
N HIS A 50 -12.96 22.18 -10.04
CA HIS A 50 -13.88 23.31 -10.01
C HIS A 50 -15.37 22.90 -10.12
N ARG A 51 -15.77 21.80 -9.48
CA ARG A 51 -17.14 21.32 -9.42
C ARG A 51 -17.61 21.11 -7.98
N ILE A 52 -18.91 21.15 -7.75
CA ILE A 52 -19.49 20.92 -6.44
C ILE A 52 -19.40 19.42 -6.11
N GLY A 53 -18.71 19.09 -5.01
CA GLY A 53 -18.66 17.75 -4.45
C GLY A 53 -19.87 17.42 -3.58
N PRO A 54 -19.82 16.33 -2.78
CA PRO A 54 -20.89 15.98 -1.85
C PRO A 54 -21.27 17.17 -0.96
N ASN A 55 -22.56 17.55 -0.93
CA ASN A 55 -23.01 18.75 -0.23
C ASN A 55 -24.37 18.58 0.49
N VAL A 56 -25.20 17.60 0.12
CA VAL A 56 -26.59 17.52 0.56
C VAL A 56 -26.78 16.62 1.77
N ALA A 57 -26.05 15.51 1.90
CA ALA A 57 -26.20 14.56 2.99
C ALA A 57 -25.45 15.03 4.25
N GLY A 58 -26.13 15.72 5.17
CA GLY A 58 -25.53 16.32 6.37
C GLY A 58 -24.69 17.58 6.09
N PRO A 59 -24.02 18.16 7.13
CA PRO A 59 -23.16 19.32 6.94
C PRO A 59 -22.03 18.99 5.95
N TRP A 60 -21.92 19.78 4.88
CA TRP A 60 -20.95 19.62 3.80
C TRP A 60 -20.92 18.22 3.12
N GLY A 61 -22.00 17.43 3.25
CA GLY A 61 -22.07 16.09 2.69
C GLY A 61 -21.31 15.01 3.45
N LEU A 62 -20.94 15.22 4.71
CA LEU A 62 -20.20 14.26 5.54
C LEU A 62 -20.92 12.92 5.70
N LEU A 63 -22.25 12.92 5.77
CA LEU A 63 -23.05 11.70 5.92
C LEU A 63 -23.24 10.92 4.61
N GLN A 64 -22.70 11.40 3.49
CA GLN A 64 -22.82 10.70 2.20
C GLN A 64 -22.19 9.30 2.23
N ALA A 65 -20.98 9.17 2.82
CA ALA A 65 -20.32 7.88 2.93
C ALA A 65 -21.11 6.89 3.81
N PHE A 66 -21.77 7.39 4.87
CA PHE A 66 -22.66 6.57 5.69
C PHE A 66 -23.90 6.12 4.91
N ALA A 67 -24.54 7.03 4.18
CA ALA A 67 -25.68 6.70 3.33
C ALA A 67 -25.33 5.66 2.26
N ASP A 68 -24.14 5.78 1.64
CA ASP A 68 -23.61 4.80 0.69
C ASP A 68 -23.38 3.43 1.36
N GLY A 69 -22.88 3.41 2.61
CA GLY A 69 -22.74 2.19 3.40
C GLY A 69 -24.09 1.51 3.68
N VAL A 70 -25.08 2.27 4.16
CA VAL A 70 -26.44 1.75 4.42
C VAL A 70 -27.07 1.17 3.14
N LYS A 71 -26.91 1.84 2.00
CA LYS A 71 -27.39 1.35 0.70
C LYS A 71 -26.90 -0.07 0.39
N PHE A 72 -25.63 -0.40 0.70
CA PHE A 72 -25.07 -1.74 0.43
C PHE A 72 -25.74 -2.85 1.24
N PHE A 73 -26.29 -2.58 2.42
CA PHE A 73 -27.02 -3.57 3.21
C PHE A 73 -28.38 -3.94 2.58
N PHE A 74 -29.02 -3.00 1.89
CA PHE A 74 -30.34 -3.21 1.26
C PHE A 74 -30.26 -3.59 -0.22
N LYS A 75 -29.07 -3.54 -0.82
CA LYS A 75 -28.85 -3.93 -2.21
C LYS A 75 -28.86 -5.44 -2.35
N GLU A 76 -29.46 -5.97 -3.42
CA GLU A 76 -29.47 -7.40 -3.73
C GLU A 76 -28.05 -7.97 -3.88
N ASP A 77 -27.81 -9.08 -3.23
CA ASP A 77 -26.55 -9.81 -3.26
C ASP A 77 -26.56 -10.85 -4.38
N LEU A 78 -26.11 -10.46 -5.55
CA LEU A 78 -26.04 -11.31 -6.74
C LEU A 78 -24.83 -12.24 -6.70
N ARG A 79 -25.03 -13.49 -7.16
CA ARG A 79 -23.96 -14.45 -7.36
C ARG A 79 -24.10 -15.09 -8.74
N PRO A 80 -23.05 -15.09 -9.58
CA PRO A 80 -23.04 -15.78 -10.86
C PRO A 80 -23.28 -17.30 -10.68
N ALA A 81 -24.00 -17.92 -11.61
CA ALA A 81 -24.32 -19.34 -11.55
C ALA A 81 -23.07 -20.23 -11.57
N ASN A 82 -22.01 -19.80 -12.26
CA ASN A 82 -20.74 -20.53 -12.41
C ASN A 82 -19.72 -20.22 -11.29
N ALA A 83 -20.05 -19.36 -10.32
CA ALA A 83 -19.14 -19.01 -9.25
C ALA A 83 -19.07 -20.10 -8.18
N ASP A 84 -17.84 -20.40 -7.68
CA ASP A 84 -17.63 -21.24 -6.51
C ASP A 84 -18.21 -20.55 -5.26
N PRO A 85 -19.26 -21.13 -4.62
CA PRO A 85 -20.01 -20.45 -3.58
C PRO A 85 -19.20 -20.20 -2.31
N LEU A 86 -18.27 -21.08 -1.96
CA LEU A 86 -17.47 -20.96 -0.73
C LEU A 86 -16.37 -19.92 -0.91
N VAL A 87 -15.58 -20.05 -1.97
CA VAL A 87 -14.44 -19.15 -2.23
C VAL A 87 -14.92 -17.75 -2.55
N PHE A 88 -16.00 -17.60 -3.34
CA PHE A 88 -16.63 -16.33 -3.66
C PHE A 88 -17.11 -15.58 -2.41
N ARG A 89 -17.53 -16.31 -1.36
CA ARG A 89 -17.91 -15.71 -0.08
C ARG A 89 -16.70 -15.34 0.78
N LEU A 90 -15.65 -16.19 0.81
CA LEU A 90 -14.50 -16.00 1.70
C LEU A 90 -13.57 -14.88 1.24
N ALA A 91 -13.40 -14.67 -0.06
CA ALA A 91 -12.46 -13.71 -0.62
C ALA A 91 -12.59 -12.28 -0.05
N PRO A 92 -13.81 -11.66 0.04
CA PRO A 92 -13.97 -10.32 0.62
C PRO A 92 -13.58 -10.26 2.11
N TYR A 93 -13.87 -11.34 2.86
CA TYR A 93 -13.52 -11.39 4.29
C TYR A 93 -12.02 -11.50 4.50
N ILE A 94 -11.30 -12.26 3.65
CA ILE A 94 -9.83 -12.33 3.72
C ILE A 94 -9.26 -10.92 3.55
N SER A 95 -9.68 -10.17 2.53
CA SER A 95 -9.19 -8.80 2.29
C SER A 95 -9.55 -7.83 3.43
N ALA A 96 -10.76 -7.90 3.97
CA ALA A 96 -11.19 -7.00 5.03
C ALA A 96 -10.51 -7.30 6.37
N VAL A 97 -10.37 -8.58 6.75
CA VAL A 97 -9.75 -8.98 8.01
C VAL A 97 -8.26 -8.65 8.02
N THR A 98 -7.55 -8.91 6.92
CA THR A 98 -6.12 -8.59 6.82
C THR A 98 -5.85 -7.09 6.89
N ALA A 99 -6.66 -6.26 6.24
CA ALA A 99 -6.56 -4.80 6.31
C ALA A 99 -6.76 -4.29 7.75
N PHE A 100 -7.70 -4.89 8.47
CA PHE A 100 -7.95 -4.55 9.87
C PHE A 100 -6.81 -4.98 10.80
N VAL A 101 -6.31 -6.22 10.65
CA VAL A 101 -5.20 -6.73 11.47
C VAL A 101 -3.91 -5.92 11.20
N ALA A 102 -3.66 -5.51 9.97
CA ALA A 102 -2.52 -4.66 9.63
C ALA A 102 -2.54 -3.32 10.39
N PHE A 103 -3.71 -2.74 10.67
CA PHE A 103 -3.82 -1.50 11.44
C PHE A 103 -3.48 -1.70 12.94
N ALA A 104 -3.61 -2.90 13.48
CA ALA A 104 -3.38 -3.18 14.91
C ALA A 104 -1.96 -2.79 15.39
N ILE A 105 -0.98 -2.79 14.50
CA ILE A 105 0.42 -2.45 14.83
C ILE A 105 0.75 -0.96 14.70
N VAL A 106 -0.22 -0.11 14.39
CA VAL A 106 0.00 1.33 14.18
C VAL A 106 0.02 2.06 15.53
N PRO A 107 1.13 2.73 15.90
CA PRO A 107 1.21 3.55 17.10
C PRO A 107 0.52 4.90 16.87
N VAL A 108 -0.70 5.05 17.36
CA VAL A 108 -1.51 6.26 17.12
C VAL A 108 -1.11 7.41 18.06
N GLY A 109 -0.52 7.11 19.20
CA GLY A 109 -0.14 8.11 20.19
C GLY A 109 0.72 7.54 21.30
N GLY A 110 0.98 8.35 22.31
CA GLY A 110 1.79 7.98 23.46
C GLY A 110 2.89 9.00 23.75
N VAL A 111 3.42 8.99 24.96
CA VAL A 111 4.41 9.98 25.41
C VAL A 111 5.81 9.52 25.02
N PHE A 112 6.34 10.04 23.93
CA PHE A 112 7.74 9.87 23.52
C PHE A 112 8.52 11.11 23.98
N ILE A 113 9.13 11.06 25.16
CA ILE A 113 9.97 12.15 25.69
C ILE A 113 11.41 11.67 25.63
N ASP A 114 12.24 12.41 24.89
CA ASP A 114 13.69 12.31 24.99
C ASP A 114 14.12 13.04 26.27
N THR A 115 14.19 12.29 27.37
CA THR A 115 14.86 12.76 28.59
C THR A 115 16.34 12.50 28.41
N GLY A 116 17.08 13.45 27.85
CA GLY A 116 18.51 13.41 27.55
C GLY A 116 19.46 13.06 28.71
N SER A 117 19.14 12.06 29.49
CA SER A 117 19.85 11.53 30.62
C SER A 117 19.85 9.99 30.53
N SER A 118 21.04 9.48 30.24
CA SER A 118 21.45 8.06 30.41
C SER A 118 20.58 6.96 29.78
N ALA A 119 21.19 6.16 28.95
CA ALA A 119 20.75 5.07 28.08
C ALA A 119 19.80 3.97 28.62
N SER A 120 19.01 4.18 29.65
CA SER A 120 18.22 3.11 30.29
C SER A 120 16.71 3.37 30.46
N GLU A 121 16.20 4.56 30.17
CA GLU A 121 14.76 4.80 30.23
C GLU A 121 14.22 5.42 28.94
N VAL A 122 14.21 4.66 27.87
CA VAL A 122 13.35 4.95 26.72
C VAL A 122 11.91 4.67 27.17
N ARG A 123 11.20 5.69 27.63
CA ARG A 123 9.76 5.59 27.90
C ARG A 123 9.06 5.40 26.59
N THR A 124 8.80 4.14 26.28
CA THR A 124 7.94 3.72 25.17
C THR A 124 6.55 4.29 25.42
N GLY A 125 6.05 5.13 24.51
CA GLY A 125 4.75 5.77 24.41
C GLY A 125 3.60 5.31 25.29
N THR A 126 3.83 5.19 26.61
CA THR A 126 2.83 4.69 27.56
C THR A 126 1.87 5.80 28.00
N VAL A 127 0.62 5.42 28.20
CA VAL A 127 -0.46 6.26 28.73
C VAL A 127 -1.19 5.48 29.80
N THR A 128 -1.65 6.16 30.84
CA THR A 128 -2.48 5.53 31.88
C THR A 128 -3.95 5.56 31.46
N LEU A 129 -4.55 4.39 31.24
CA LEU A 129 -5.97 4.20 30.97
C LEU A 129 -6.60 3.42 32.14
N PHE A 130 -7.63 4.01 32.76
CA PHE A 130 -8.33 3.41 33.90
C PHE A 130 -7.40 2.96 35.06
N GLY A 131 -6.29 3.72 35.27
CA GLY A 131 -5.32 3.44 36.32
C GLY A 131 -4.26 2.36 35.97
N LYS A 132 -4.27 1.84 34.74
CA LYS A 132 -3.29 0.88 34.22
C LYS A 132 -2.42 1.52 33.14
N GLU A 133 -1.13 1.24 33.15
CA GLU A 133 -0.21 1.69 32.11
C GLU A 133 -0.36 0.82 30.85
N THR A 134 -0.55 1.45 29.71
CA THR A 134 -0.69 0.78 28.41
C THR A 134 -0.19 1.69 27.28
N ILE A 135 0.05 1.12 26.10
CA ILE A 135 0.41 1.85 24.89
C ILE A 135 -0.84 2.21 24.06
N LEU A 136 -0.85 3.35 23.34
CA LEU A 136 -1.93 3.71 22.39
C LEU A 136 -1.75 3.01 21.06
N GLN A 137 -1.72 1.69 21.09
CA GLN A 137 -1.58 0.76 19.99
C GLN A 137 -2.30 -0.54 20.38
N VAL A 138 -2.88 -1.24 19.42
CA VAL A 138 -3.60 -2.49 19.75
C VAL A 138 -2.60 -3.58 20.10
N ALA A 139 -1.54 -3.75 19.29
CA ALA A 139 -0.52 -4.76 19.52
C ALA A 139 0.86 -4.25 19.09
N ASP A 140 1.89 -4.47 19.91
CA ASP A 140 3.29 -4.23 19.55
C ASP A 140 4.11 -5.52 19.66
N PRO A 141 3.95 -6.47 18.74
CA PRO A 141 4.80 -7.65 18.71
C PRO A 141 6.25 -7.26 18.36
N PRO A 142 7.26 -7.99 18.87
CA PRO A 142 8.65 -7.72 18.55
C PRO A 142 8.99 -7.81 17.06
N ILE A 143 8.10 -8.41 16.28
CA ILE A 143 8.17 -8.55 14.80
C ILE A 143 7.06 -7.76 14.09
N GLY A 144 6.61 -6.62 14.66
CA GLY A 144 5.44 -5.87 14.17
C GLY A 144 5.46 -5.57 12.68
N ILE A 145 6.57 -5.10 12.15
CA ILE A 145 6.68 -4.80 10.71
C ILE A 145 6.59 -6.05 9.82
N LEU A 146 7.10 -7.21 10.28
CA LEU A 146 6.92 -8.46 9.53
C LEU A 146 5.46 -8.91 9.53
N LEU A 147 4.72 -8.66 10.61
CA LEU A 147 3.28 -8.91 10.65
C LEU A 147 2.53 -8.07 9.61
N LEU A 148 2.91 -6.79 9.42
CA LEU A 148 2.35 -5.96 8.35
C LEU A 148 2.54 -6.59 6.98
N LEU A 149 3.80 -6.94 6.64
CA LEU A 149 4.12 -7.55 5.34
C LEU A 149 3.40 -8.90 5.16
N ALA A 150 3.31 -9.71 6.21
CA ALA A 150 2.56 -10.97 6.15
C ALA A 150 1.07 -10.75 5.91
N MET A 151 0.44 -9.73 6.53
CA MET A 151 -0.97 -9.43 6.30
C MET A 151 -1.22 -8.87 4.90
N SER A 152 -0.31 -8.05 4.37
CA SER A 152 -0.33 -7.56 3.00
C SER A 152 -0.28 -8.73 2.00
N SER A 153 0.67 -9.66 2.16
CA SER A 153 0.76 -10.88 1.33
C SER A 153 -0.52 -11.72 1.37
N VAL A 154 -1.14 -11.88 2.55
CA VAL A 154 -2.41 -12.62 2.68
C VAL A 154 -3.56 -11.88 2.00
N ALA A 155 -3.59 -10.54 2.03
CA ALA A 155 -4.60 -9.75 1.34
C ALA A 155 -4.62 -9.98 -0.17
N VAL A 156 -3.45 -10.22 -0.79
CA VAL A 156 -3.33 -10.54 -2.22
C VAL A 156 -4.12 -11.81 -2.59
N TYR A 157 -4.12 -12.82 -1.70
CA TYR A 157 -4.93 -14.02 -1.93
C TYR A 157 -6.43 -13.71 -1.94
N GLY A 158 -6.89 -12.75 -1.14
CA GLY A 158 -8.28 -12.30 -1.19
C GLY A 158 -8.68 -11.80 -2.58
N VAL A 159 -7.84 -10.98 -3.20
CA VAL A 159 -8.04 -10.46 -4.56
C VAL A 159 -7.96 -11.56 -5.62
N MET A 160 -6.94 -12.43 -5.53
CA MET A 160 -6.75 -13.53 -6.49
C MET A 160 -7.91 -14.52 -6.45
N LEU A 161 -8.35 -14.93 -5.26
CA LEU A 161 -9.47 -15.85 -5.07
C LEU A 161 -10.79 -15.24 -5.53
N ALA A 162 -10.98 -13.92 -5.37
CA ALA A 162 -12.17 -13.24 -5.86
C ALA A 162 -12.34 -13.37 -7.37
N GLY A 163 -11.30 -13.10 -8.14
CA GLY A 163 -11.35 -13.24 -9.59
C GLY A 163 -11.47 -14.69 -10.04
N TRP A 164 -10.75 -15.62 -9.40
CA TRP A 164 -10.80 -17.03 -9.74
C TRP A 164 -12.19 -17.65 -9.48
N SER A 165 -12.79 -17.32 -8.33
CA SER A 165 -14.10 -17.87 -7.94
C SER A 165 -15.29 -17.29 -8.72
N SER A 166 -15.12 -16.18 -9.41
CA SER A 166 -16.19 -15.51 -10.19
C SER A 166 -16.64 -16.28 -11.41
N GLY A 167 -15.85 -17.26 -11.91
CA GLY A 167 -16.20 -18.06 -13.07
C GLY A 167 -16.28 -17.29 -14.39
N SER A 168 -15.74 -16.08 -14.46
CA SER A 168 -15.72 -15.18 -15.61
C SER A 168 -14.28 -14.83 -16.02
N LYS A 169 -14.06 -14.58 -17.33
CA LYS A 169 -12.71 -14.30 -17.87
C LYS A 169 -12.15 -12.94 -17.41
N TYR A 170 -12.99 -11.90 -17.36
CA TYR A 170 -12.56 -10.56 -17.02
C TYR A 170 -12.09 -10.43 -15.56
N PRO A 171 -12.85 -10.90 -14.56
CA PRO A 171 -12.39 -10.94 -13.18
C PRO A 171 -11.13 -11.76 -12.98
N LEU A 172 -10.98 -12.89 -13.69
CA LEU A 172 -9.79 -13.73 -13.58
C LEU A 172 -8.54 -12.99 -14.08
N ILE A 173 -8.60 -12.37 -15.27
CA ILE A 173 -7.47 -11.59 -15.80
C ILE A 173 -7.17 -10.39 -14.89
N GLY A 174 -8.20 -9.69 -14.40
CA GLY A 174 -8.04 -8.57 -13.47
C GLY A 174 -7.35 -8.97 -12.18
N SER A 175 -7.74 -10.09 -11.56
CA SER A 175 -7.13 -10.57 -10.32
C SER A 175 -5.69 -11.05 -10.50
N VAL A 176 -5.37 -11.71 -11.62
CA VAL A 176 -3.98 -12.12 -11.92
C VAL A 176 -3.09 -10.91 -12.11
N ARG A 177 -3.54 -9.88 -12.84
CA ARG A 177 -2.79 -8.62 -13.02
C ARG A 177 -2.57 -7.89 -11.68
N ALA A 178 -3.61 -7.80 -10.84
CA ALA A 178 -3.54 -7.20 -9.52
C ALA A 178 -2.56 -7.93 -8.61
N SER A 179 -2.64 -9.26 -8.55
CA SER A 179 -1.76 -10.08 -7.73
C SER A 179 -0.30 -10.00 -8.19
N ALA A 180 -0.04 -10.03 -9.50
CA ALA A 180 1.30 -9.88 -10.04
C ALA A 180 1.90 -8.50 -9.72
N GLN A 181 1.09 -7.44 -9.78
CA GLN A 181 1.50 -6.09 -9.36
C GLN A 181 1.85 -6.06 -7.87
N ALA A 182 0.95 -6.50 -6.99
CA ALA A 182 1.13 -6.45 -5.55
C ALA A 182 2.39 -7.22 -5.13
N ILE A 183 2.58 -8.48 -5.56
CA ILE A 183 3.75 -9.32 -5.23
C ILE A 183 5.06 -8.66 -5.71
N SER A 184 5.06 -8.06 -6.90
CA SER A 184 6.26 -7.42 -7.46
C SER A 184 6.69 -6.19 -6.68
N TYR A 185 5.73 -5.37 -6.23
CA TYR A 185 6.02 -4.16 -5.47
C TYR A 185 6.23 -4.42 -3.98
N GLU A 186 5.65 -5.49 -3.42
CA GLU A 186 5.91 -5.94 -2.06
C GLU A 186 7.40 -6.25 -1.83
N ALA A 187 8.09 -6.82 -2.81
CA ALA A 187 9.54 -7.04 -2.75
C ALA A 187 10.33 -5.72 -2.60
N ALA A 188 9.97 -4.68 -3.35
CA ALA A 188 10.61 -3.36 -3.25
C ALA A 188 10.27 -2.67 -1.92
N LEU A 189 9.01 -2.77 -1.47
CA LEU A 189 8.51 -2.25 -0.20
C LEU A 189 9.24 -2.91 0.97
N GLY A 190 9.36 -4.24 0.97
CA GLY A 190 10.09 -4.99 1.99
C GLY A 190 11.56 -4.56 2.10
N MET A 191 12.25 -4.31 0.98
CA MET A 191 13.62 -3.79 1.00
C MET A 191 13.70 -2.37 1.58
N ALA A 192 12.73 -1.50 1.29
CA ALA A 192 12.67 -0.17 1.88
C ALA A 192 12.45 -0.22 3.40
N VAL A 193 11.63 -1.17 3.87
CA VAL A 193 11.47 -1.47 5.30
C VAL A 193 12.77 -1.95 5.94
N VAL A 194 13.49 -2.86 5.29
CA VAL A 194 14.80 -3.35 5.78
C VAL A 194 15.79 -2.19 5.97
N ALA A 195 15.79 -1.19 5.08
CA ALA A 195 16.62 0.00 5.23
C ALA A 195 16.34 0.78 6.54
N VAL A 196 15.08 0.87 6.93
CA VAL A 196 14.67 1.48 8.23
C VAL A 196 15.09 0.58 9.39
N VAL A 197 14.90 -0.74 9.28
CA VAL A 197 15.22 -1.70 10.33
C VAL A 197 16.71 -1.74 10.62
N ILE A 198 17.59 -1.63 9.61
CA ILE A 198 19.04 -1.51 9.80
C ILE A 198 19.37 -0.30 10.70
N GLY A 199 18.76 0.86 10.44
CA GLY A 199 18.99 2.06 11.25
C GLY A 199 18.34 2.00 12.65
N ALA A 200 17.17 1.35 12.77
CA ALA A 200 16.42 1.26 14.01
C ALA A 200 16.95 0.17 14.96
N GLY A 201 17.49 -0.95 14.42
CA GLY A 201 17.90 -2.12 15.18
C GLY A 201 16.73 -2.89 15.82
N THR A 202 15.49 -2.65 15.39
CA THR A 202 14.28 -3.29 15.92
C THR A 202 13.20 -3.40 14.83
N LEU A 203 12.33 -4.42 14.97
CA LEU A 203 11.15 -4.64 14.13
C LEU A 203 9.84 -4.18 14.80
N SER A 204 9.91 -3.74 16.08
CA SER A 204 8.77 -3.16 16.80
C SER A 204 8.50 -1.74 16.29
N THR A 205 7.24 -1.43 16.02
CA THR A 205 6.83 -0.08 15.56
C THR A 205 7.05 0.98 16.63
N GLN A 206 6.82 0.66 17.91
CA GLN A 206 7.14 1.55 19.03
C GLN A 206 8.65 1.81 19.14
N GLY A 207 9.47 0.77 19.01
CA GLY A 207 10.92 0.90 19.03
C GLY A 207 11.46 1.77 17.88
N ILE A 208 10.87 1.67 16.69
CA ILE A 208 11.20 2.51 15.52
C ILE A 208 10.87 3.98 15.81
N VAL A 209 9.70 4.26 16.39
CA VAL A 209 9.29 5.64 16.76
C VAL A 209 10.20 6.19 17.85
N ALA A 210 10.52 5.39 18.87
CA ALA A 210 11.39 5.82 19.97
C ALA A 210 12.78 6.26 19.47
N LYS A 211 13.35 5.57 18.47
CA LYS A 211 14.62 5.97 17.84
C LYS A 211 14.53 7.29 17.07
N GLN A 212 13.34 7.69 16.65
CA GLN A 212 13.10 8.94 15.92
C GLN A 212 12.64 10.10 16.82
N ALA A 213 12.45 9.87 18.12
CA ALA A 213 11.88 10.87 19.04
C ALA A 213 12.79 12.06 19.34
N GLY A 214 14.09 12.00 19.01
CA GLY A 214 15.08 13.06 19.22
C GLY A 214 14.93 14.30 18.34
N GLY A 215 13.89 14.40 17.51
CA GLY A 215 13.60 15.55 16.64
C GLY A 215 13.68 15.22 15.16
N VAL A 216 13.48 16.25 14.31
CA VAL A 216 13.39 16.07 12.85
C VAL A 216 14.67 15.47 12.24
N ASN A 217 15.84 15.78 12.80
CA ASN A 217 17.12 15.28 12.32
C ASN A 217 17.31 13.76 12.53
N THR A 218 16.57 13.17 13.48
CA THR A 218 16.62 11.73 13.76
C THR A 218 15.63 10.92 12.92
N TRP A 219 14.77 11.57 12.14
CA TRP A 219 13.82 10.89 11.27
C TRP A 219 14.53 10.04 10.22
N PHE A 220 14.04 8.84 9.98
CA PHE A 220 14.67 7.93 9.03
C PHE A 220 14.62 8.42 7.58
N VAL A 221 13.74 9.31 7.21
CA VAL A 221 13.78 9.99 5.91
C VAL A 221 15.11 10.74 5.69
N ILE A 222 15.74 11.22 6.79
CA ILE A 222 17.03 11.92 6.77
C ILE A 222 18.17 10.95 7.08
N SER A 223 18.09 10.19 8.18
CA SER A 223 19.17 9.35 8.69
C SER A 223 19.44 8.12 7.83
N SER A 224 18.42 7.46 7.27
CA SER A 224 18.55 6.36 6.31
C SER A 224 18.59 6.85 4.85
N GLY A 225 18.33 8.14 4.64
CA GLY A 225 18.27 8.81 3.34
C GLY A 225 16.88 8.80 2.70
N ILE A 226 16.72 9.68 1.72
CA ILE A 226 15.44 9.87 1.02
C ILE A 226 15.08 8.71 0.08
N VAL A 227 16.07 7.91 -0.37
CA VAL A 227 15.86 6.83 -1.35
C VAL A 227 14.91 5.75 -0.85
N PRO A 228 15.08 5.17 0.37
CA PRO A 228 14.13 4.21 0.91
C PRO A 228 12.71 4.77 1.04
N PHE A 229 12.57 6.03 1.42
CA PHE A 229 11.27 6.69 1.51
C PHE A 229 10.59 6.81 0.14
N VAL A 230 11.31 7.27 -0.88
CA VAL A 230 10.74 7.41 -2.24
C VAL A 230 10.35 6.05 -2.81
N VAL A 231 11.21 5.03 -2.64
CA VAL A 231 10.87 3.67 -3.09
C VAL A 231 9.67 3.11 -2.32
N PHE A 232 9.61 3.31 -0.99
CA PHE A 232 8.46 2.92 -0.18
C PHE A 232 7.18 3.61 -0.65
N LEU A 233 7.22 4.92 -0.92
CA LEU A 233 6.08 5.69 -1.39
C LEU A 233 5.55 5.16 -2.73
N ILE A 234 6.45 4.90 -3.69
CA ILE A 234 6.07 4.36 -5.00
C ILE A 234 5.51 2.95 -4.84
N ALA A 235 6.17 2.08 -4.06
CA ALA A 235 5.74 0.71 -3.85
C ALA A 235 4.39 0.65 -3.11
N ALA A 236 4.19 1.47 -2.06
CA ALA A 236 2.92 1.58 -1.35
C ALA A 236 1.79 2.07 -2.26
N THR A 237 2.04 3.07 -3.13
CA THR A 237 1.02 3.53 -4.10
C THR A 237 0.62 2.42 -5.05
N ALA A 238 1.56 1.59 -5.50
CA ALA A 238 1.30 0.45 -6.38
C ALA A 238 0.57 -0.69 -5.65
N GLU A 239 0.89 -0.96 -4.39
CA GLU A 239 0.23 -1.97 -3.57
C GLU A 239 -1.22 -1.60 -3.25
N LEU A 240 -1.48 -0.30 -3.06
CA LEU A 240 -2.83 0.25 -2.84
C LEU A 240 -3.67 0.31 -4.12
N ASN A 241 -3.14 -0.11 -5.27
CA ASN A 241 -3.80 -0.02 -6.59
C ASN A 241 -4.31 1.40 -6.91
N ARG A 242 -3.61 2.44 -6.43
CA ARG A 242 -3.98 3.84 -6.68
C ARG A 242 -3.25 4.40 -7.91
N PRO A 243 -3.87 5.32 -8.67
CA PRO A 243 -3.17 6.01 -9.74
C PRO A 243 -1.84 6.62 -9.29
N PRO A 244 -0.76 6.48 -10.08
CA PRO A 244 -0.69 6.06 -11.48
C PRO A 244 -0.69 4.55 -11.74
N PHE A 245 -0.80 3.69 -10.71
CA PHE A 245 -0.66 2.23 -10.77
C PHE A 245 -2.01 1.49 -10.70
N ASP A 246 -3.11 2.17 -10.98
CA ASP A 246 -4.48 1.62 -10.97
C ASP A 246 -4.76 0.76 -12.21
N MET A 247 -4.26 -0.48 -12.20
CA MET A 247 -4.44 -1.45 -13.28
C MET A 247 -5.60 -2.42 -13.02
N VAL A 248 -6.12 -2.41 -11.80
CA VAL A 248 -7.18 -3.30 -11.33
C VAL A 248 -8.54 -2.81 -11.79
N GLU A 249 -8.80 -1.50 -11.62
CA GLU A 249 -10.03 -0.82 -11.99
C GLU A 249 -10.03 -0.30 -13.42
N ALA A 250 -9.21 -0.90 -14.32
CA ALA A 250 -9.14 -0.49 -15.73
C ALA A 250 -10.50 -0.65 -16.43
N GLU A 251 -11.47 0.24 -16.13
CA GLU A 251 -12.82 0.21 -16.73
C GLU A 251 -12.79 0.09 -18.25
N GLN A 252 -11.79 0.70 -18.89
CA GLN A 252 -11.60 0.68 -20.34
C GLN A 252 -11.11 -0.67 -20.87
N GLU A 253 -10.44 -1.49 -20.04
CA GLU A 253 -9.85 -2.77 -20.44
C GLU A 253 -10.58 -3.99 -19.84
N LEU A 254 -10.98 -3.92 -18.57
CA LEU A 254 -11.43 -5.08 -17.75
C LEU A 254 -12.81 -4.86 -17.08
N VAL A 255 -13.55 -3.83 -17.48
CA VAL A 255 -14.88 -3.46 -16.93
C VAL A 255 -14.79 -2.99 -15.46
N GLY A 256 -14.54 -3.87 -14.52
CA GLY A 256 -14.36 -3.56 -13.10
C GLY A 256 -13.32 -4.45 -12.42
N GLY A 257 -12.48 -5.12 -13.21
CA GLY A 257 -11.42 -6.00 -12.67
C GLY A 257 -11.99 -7.16 -11.86
N PHE A 258 -11.33 -7.51 -10.75
CA PHE A 258 -11.68 -8.67 -9.92
C PHE A 258 -13.04 -8.57 -9.23
N HIS A 259 -13.55 -7.36 -8.99
CA HIS A 259 -14.82 -7.14 -8.29
C HIS A 259 -16.04 -6.94 -9.20
N THR A 260 -15.89 -7.16 -10.52
CA THR A 260 -16.97 -6.99 -11.51
C THR A 260 -18.23 -7.77 -11.16
N GLU A 261 -18.10 -9.00 -10.67
CA GLU A 261 -19.21 -9.90 -10.34
C GLU A 261 -19.72 -9.72 -8.89
N TYR A 262 -19.03 -8.89 -8.07
CA TYR A 262 -19.42 -8.66 -6.70
C TYR A 262 -20.44 -7.54 -6.57
N SER A 263 -21.44 -7.74 -5.71
CA SER A 263 -22.47 -6.74 -5.42
C SER A 263 -22.74 -6.64 -3.91
N SER A 264 -23.59 -5.70 -3.49
CA SER A 264 -24.07 -5.56 -2.11
C SER A 264 -22.90 -5.45 -1.09
N ILE A 265 -23.06 -6.07 0.07
CA ILE A 265 -22.11 -6.03 1.18
C ILE A 265 -20.73 -6.63 0.82
N ARG A 266 -20.68 -7.60 -0.09
CA ARG A 266 -19.41 -8.22 -0.51
C ARG A 266 -18.54 -7.25 -1.30
N PHE A 267 -19.13 -6.47 -2.18
CA PHE A 267 -18.44 -5.36 -2.85
C PHE A 267 -17.99 -4.32 -1.83
N ALA A 268 -18.88 -3.97 -0.87
CA ALA A 268 -18.55 -3.01 0.17
C ALA A 268 -17.35 -3.44 1.02
N LEU A 269 -17.17 -4.74 1.30
CA LEU A 269 -16.02 -5.26 2.05
C LEU A 269 -14.70 -5.07 1.31
N PHE A 270 -14.64 -5.29 -0.01
CA PHE A 270 -13.45 -5.00 -0.80
C PHE A 270 -13.12 -3.50 -0.81
N PHE A 271 -14.13 -2.68 -1.06
CA PHE A 271 -13.99 -1.23 -1.07
C PHE A 271 -13.56 -0.68 0.31
N LEU A 272 -14.13 -1.22 1.38
CA LEU A 272 -13.73 -0.90 2.75
C LEU A 272 -12.27 -1.29 3.00
N ALA A 273 -11.85 -2.51 2.61
CA ALA A 273 -10.49 -2.98 2.77
C ALA A 273 -9.48 -2.10 2.03
N GLU A 274 -9.79 -1.68 0.81
CA GLU A 274 -8.95 -0.78 0.03
C GLU A 274 -8.71 0.55 0.75
N PHE A 275 -9.79 1.22 1.20
CA PHE A 275 -9.64 2.49 1.92
C PHE A 275 -8.96 2.34 3.29
N MET A 276 -9.21 1.23 4.01
CA MET A 276 -8.48 0.92 5.24
C MET A 276 -6.98 0.75 4.98
N ASN A 277 -6.59 0.09 3.89
CA ASN A 277 -5.19 -0.07 3.51
C ASN A 277 -4.53 1.27 3.17
N VAL A 278 -5.24 2.21 2.50
CA VAL A 278 -4.71 3.58 2.25
C VAL A 278 -4.38 4.29 3.56
N ILE A 279 -5.26 4.22 4.55
CA ILE A 279 -5.06 4.83 5.87
C ILE A 279 -3.89 4.14 6.59
N THR A 280 -3.87 2.81 6.60
CA THR A 280 -2.82 2.01 7.27
C THR A 280 -1.45 2.27 6.65
N MET A 281 -1.33 2.29 5.32
CA MET A 281 -0.06 2.58 4.64
C MET A 281 0.42 4.01 4.88
N SER A 282 -0.50 4.99 4.90
CA SER A 282 -0.17 6.36 5.30
C SER A 282 0.36 6.43 6.73
N ALA A 283 -0.29 5.72 7.65
CA ALA A 283 0.10 5.65 9.06
C ALA A 283 1.46 4.96 9.24
N ILE A 284 1.70 3.86 8.54
CA ILE A 284 2.99 3.14 8.55
C ILE A 284 4.11 4.00 7.96
N MET A 285 3.85 4.74 6.87
CA MET A 285 4.81 5.65 6.27
C MET A 285 5.25 6.75 7.27
N VAL A 286 4.29 7.32 8.00
CA VAL A 286 4.57 8.28 9.07
C VAL A 286 5.38 7.62 10.19
N THR A 287 5.05 6.40 10.59
CA THR A 287 5.74 5.65 11.64
C THR A 287 7.18 5.33 11.28
N LEU A 288 7.42 4.87 10.04
CA LEU A 288 8.73 4.42 9.59
C LEU A 288 9.69 5.59 9.29
N PHE A 289 9.20 6.68 8.69
CA PHE A 289 10.07 7.70 8.13
C PHE A 289 9.96 9.07 8.81
N PHE A 290 8.85 9.39 9.47
CA PHE A 290 8.56 10.72 10.01
C PHE A 290 8.34 10.75 11.53
N GLY A 291 8.85 9.75 12.23
CA GLY A 291 8.82 9.70 13.70
C GLY A 291 7.45 9.44 14.32
N GLY A 292 6.48 8.92 13.54
CA GLY A 292 5.17 8.57 14.08
C GLY A 292 4.50 9.71 14.85
N PRO A 293 4.04 9.46 16.09
CA PRO A 293 3.43 10.46 16.97
C PRO A 293 4.44 11.45 17.59
N ALA A 294 5.75 11.25 17.43
CA ALA A 294 6.75 12.16 18.01
C ALA A 294 6.63 13.56 17.44
N GLY A 295 6.64 14.56 18.35
CA GLY A 295 6.55 15.98 18.00
C GLY A 295 6.57 16.87 19.24
N PRO A 296 6.67 18.22 19.07
CA PRO A 296 6.67 19.14 20.18
C PRO A 296 5.36 19.12 20.97
N VAL A 297 5.46 19.21 22.30
CA VAL A 297 4.32 19.24 23.22
C VAL A 297 4.07 20.67 23.66
N PHE A 298 2.85 21.18 23.46
CA PHE A 298 2.41 22.50 23.91
C PHE A 298 1.45 22.39 25.09
N PHE A 299 1.41 23.41 25.95
CA PHE A 299 0.48 23.56 27.06
C PHE A 299 0.49 22.39 28.09
N GLY A 300 1.53 21.55 28.10
CA GLY A 300 1.64 20.44 29.04
C GLY A 300 0.70 19.23 28.77
N TRP A 301 -0.06 19.22 27.69
CA TRP A 301 -0.95 18.11 27.32
C TRP A 301 -0.19 17.01 26.59
N THR A 302 0.55 16.24 27.35
CA THR A 302 1.48 15.22 26.84
C THR A 302 0.80 14.04 26.15
N TRP A 303 -0.46 13.75 26.46
CA TRP A 303 -1.23 12.65 25.86
C TRP A 303 -1.90 13.03 24.52
N LEU A 304 -2.27 14.31 24.35
CA LEU A 304 -3.04 14.78 23.19
C LEU A 304 -2.13 15.12 21.99
N TRP A 305 -1.04 15.87 22.23
CA TRP A 305 -0.19 16.38 21.15
C TRP A 305 0.44 15.29 20.27
N PRO A 306 0.94 14.17 20.82
CA PRO A 306 1.44 13.07 19.98
C PRO A 306 0.39 12.54 19.00
N THR A 307 -0.84 12.33 19.47
CA THR A 307 -1.95 11.87 18.62
C THR A 307 -2.29 12.91 17.55
N VAL A 308 -2.33 14.20 17.89
CA VAL A 308 -2.58 15.29 16.94
C VAL A 308 -1.50 15.35 15.86
N TRP A 309 -0.21 15.28 16.24
CA TRP A 309 0.90 15.28 15.30
C TRP A 309 0.84 14.05 14.37
N PHE A 310 0.51 12.90 14.90
CA PHE A 310 0.33 11.69 14.11
C PHE A 310 -0.77 11.88 13.07
N LEU A 311 -1.95 12.35 13.49
CA LEU A 311 -3.08 12.59 12.58
C LEU A 311 -2.77 13.63 11.51
N VAL A 312 -2.10 14.74 11.86
CA VAL A 312 -1.72 15.78 10.89
C VAL A 312 -0.77 15.20 9.82
N LYS A 313 0.24 14.42 10.23
CA LYS A 313 1.17 13.78 9.30
C LYS A 313 0.45 12.75 8.41
N VAL A 314 -0.44 11.93 8.97
CA VAL A 314 -1.24 10.97 8.21
C VAL A 314 -2.14 11.68 7.19
N LEU A 315 -2.82 12.77 7.60
CA LEU A 315 -3.65 13.57 6.69
C LEU A 315 -2.84 14.17 5.53
N ALA A 316 -1.60 14.57 5.78
CA ALA A 316 -0.72 15.06 4.71
C ALA A 316 -0.44 13.97 3.65
N PHE A 317 -0.23 12.71 4.07
CA PHE A 317 -0.04 11.59 3.14
C PHE A 317 -1.35 11.19 2.45
N LEU A 318 -2.47 11.19 3.16
CA LEU A 318 -3.78 10.98 2.55
C LEU A 318 -4.09 12.03 1.48
N PHE A 319 -3.81 13.30 1.77
CA PHE A 319 -3.90 14.37 0.77
C PHE A 319 -3.01 14.11 -0.44
N MET A 320 -1.78 13.66 -0.22
CA MET A 320 -0.83 13.36 -1.30
C MET A 320 -1.33 12.20 -2.19
N PHE A 321 -1.90 11.13 -1.63
CA PHE A 321 -2.49 10.04 -2.42
C PHE A 321 -3.68 10.51 -3.27
N VAL A 322 -4.54 11.37 -2.71
CA VAL A 322 -5.64 11.98 -3.47
C VAL A 322 -5.11 12.89 -4.59
N TRP A 323 -4.06 13.65 -4.29
CA TRP A 323 -3.42 14.51 -5.27
C TRP A 323 -2.81 13.70 -6.43
N PHE A 324 -2.12 12.61 -6.15
CA PHE A 324 -1.60 11.69 -7.18
C PHE A 324 -2.73 11.15 -8.06
N ARG A 325 -3.85 10.76 -7.46
CA ARG A 325 -5.03 10.31 -8.22
C ARG A 325 -5.59 11.37 -9.17
N ALA A 326 -5.53 12.64 -8.78
CA ALA A 326 -6.09 13.74 -9.56
C ALA A 326 -5.13 14.26 -10.65
N THR A 327 -3.81 14.05 -10.51
CA THR A 327 -2.81 14.74 -11.35
C THR A 327 -1.98 13.80 -12.22
N LEU A 328 -1.65 12.59 -11.74
CA LEU A 328 -0.76 11.69 -12.45
C LEU A 328 -1.50 10.87 -13.51
N PRO A 329 -0.93 10.76 -14.73
CA PRO A 329 -1.47 9.87 -15.73
C PRO A 329 -1.23 8.42 -15.35
N ARG A 330 -2.11 7.53 -15.80
CA ARG A 330 -1.99 6.10 -15.60
C ARG A 330 -0.84 5.51 -16.41
N LEU A 331 -0.06 4.62 -15.78
CA LEU A 331 1.01 3.88 -16.46
C LEU A 331 0.45 2.63 -17.13
N ARG A 332 1.13 2.17 -18.18
CA ARG A 332 0.83 0.89 -18.82
C ARG A 332 1.42 -0.27 -18.01
N TYR A 333 0.81 -1.46 -18.06
CA TYR A 333 1.22 -2.62 -17.28
C TYR A 333 2.70 -2.99 -17.45
N ASP A 334 3.22 -2.99 -18.69
CA ASP A 334 4.63 -3.30 -19.00
C ASP A 334 5.60 -2.28 -18.39
N GLN A 335 5.22 -0.99 -18.40
CA GLN A 335 6.00 0.09 -17.79
C GLN A 335 6.04 -0.06 -16.28
N LEU A 336 4.90 -0.39 -15.69
CA LEU A 336 4.75 -0.65 -14.27
C LEU A 336 5.65 -1.81 -13.83
N MET A 337 5.55 -2.97 -14.47
CA MET A 337 6.38 -4.14 -14.15
C MET A 337 7.87 -3.86 -14.38
N SER A 338 8.23 -3.13 -15.44
CA SER A 338 9.61 -2.72 -15.71
C SER A 338 10.14 -1.78 -14.64
N LEU A 339 9.33 -0.85 -14.12
CA LEU A 339 9.71 0.06 -13.04
C LEU A 339 10.04 -0.71 -11.76
N GLY A 340 9.19 -1.64 -11.33
CA GLY A 340 9.41 -2.46 -10.14
C GLY A 340 10.70 -3.28 -10.24
N TRP A 341 10.79 -4.14 -11.25
CA TRP A 341 11.88 -5.10 -11.37
C TRP A 341 13.21 -4.52 -11.85
N LYS A 342 13.20 -3.56 -12.78
CA LYS A 342 14.42 -3.03 -13.42
C LYS A 342 14.95 -1.78 -12.75
N VAL A 343 14.15 -1.09 -11.93
CA VAL A 343 14.55 0.18 -11.30
C VAL A 343 14.48 0.09 -9.77
N LEU A 344 13.30 -0.15 -9.20
CA LEU A 344 13.12 -0.05 -7.74
C LEU A 344 13.93 -1.11 -6.98
N ILE A 345 13.84 -2.36 -7.38
CA ILE A 345 14.56 -3.47 -6.72
C ILE A 345 16.09 -3.27 -6.80
N PRO A 346 16.72 -3.04 -7.98
CA PRO A 346 18.17 -2.81 -8.03
C PRO A 346 18.60 -1.55 -7.26
N VAL A 347 17.87 -0.45 -7.34
CA VAL A 347 18.18 0.77 -6.58
C VAL A 347 18.19 0.48 -5.08
N MET A 348 17.19 -0.26 -4.57
CA MET A 348 17.13 -0.61 -3.15
C MET A 348 18.23 -1.57 -2.74
N LEU A 349 18.61 -2.55 -3.56
CA LEU A 349 19.73 -3.44 -3.27
C LEU A 349 21.04 -2.66 -3.11
N PHE A 350 21.34 -1.74 -4.03
CA PHE A 350 22.52 -0.88 -3.91
C PHE A 350 22.46 0.00 -2.67
N TRP A 351 21.28 0.55 -2.36
CA TRP A 351 21.11 1.40 -1.18
C TRP A 351 21.28 0.61 0.13
N LEU A 352 20.77 -0.61 0.20
CA LEU A 352 20.95 -1.49 1.36
C LEU A 352 22.42 -1.88 1.57
N MET A 353 23.16 -2.17 0.48
CA MET A 353 24.60 -2.41 0.56
C MET A 353 25.35 -1.18 1.10
N PHE A 354 24.97 0.02 0.64
CA PHE A 354 25.54 1.26 1.13
C PHE A 354 25.25 1.48 2.63
N LEU A 355 24.00 1.26 3.07
CA LEU A 355 23.63 1.38 4.49
C LEU A 355 24.37 0.34 5.35
N GLY A 356 24.50 -0.90 4.88
CA GLY A 356 25.26 -1.93 5.57
C GLY A 356 26.75 -1.58 5.70
N LEU A 357 27.35 -1.04 4.65
CA LEU A 357 28.74 -0.55 4.68
C LEU A 357 28.90 0.61 5.68
N ARG A 358 27.96 1.55 5.71
CA ARG A 358 27.97 2.68 6.65
C ARG A 358 27.88 2.19 8.09
N GLU A 359 27.02 1.23 8.37
CA GLU A 359 26.84 0.67 9.71
C GLU A 359 28.09 -0.10 10.14
N LEU A 360 28.65 -0.94 9.26
CA LEU A 360 29.91 -1.64 9.52
C LEU A 360 31.06 -0.66 9.81
N ALA A 361 31.17 0.40 9.03
CA ALA A 361 32.18 1.44 9.24
C ALA A 361 32.03 2.16 10.60
N SER A 362 30.79 2.34 11.07
CA SER A 362 30.52 2.94 12.37
C SER A 362 30.97 2.02 13.53
N VAL A 363 30.79 0.72 13.38
CA VAL A 363 31.21 -0.31 14.36
C VAL A 363 32.72 -0.45 14.40
N GLU A 364 33.38 -0.51 13.24
CA GLU A 364 34.83 -0.67 13.09
C GLU A 364 35.62 0.64 13.28
N GLY A 365 34.94 1.76 13.49
CA GLY A 365 35.58 3.07 13.71
C GLY A 365 36.25 3.65 12.48
N TRP A 366 35.84 3.27 11.26
CA TRP A 366 36.40 3.81 10.02
C TRP A 366 36.06 5.30 9.84
N ASN A 367 36.90 6.01 9.09
CA ASN A 367 36.63 7.40 8.81
C ASN A 367 35.35 7.54 7.96
N GLN A 368 34.32 8.19 8.52
CA GLN A 368 33.01 8.34 7.89
C GLN A 368 33.05 9.02 6.51
N VAL A 369 34.02 9.93 6.30
CA VAL A 369 34.16 10.63 5.01
C VAL A 369 34.59 9.65 3.90
N TRP A 370 35.56 8.77 4.19
CA TRP A 370 36.01 7.77 3.21
C TRP A 370 34.94 6.71 2.91
N THR A 371 34.13 6.33 3.91
CA THR A 371 33.01 5.40 3.69
C THR A 371 31.91 6.02 2.85
N LEU A 372 31.58 7.30 3.05
CA LEU A 372 30.63 8.02 2.20
C LEU A 372 31.13 8.14 0.75
N ILE A 373 32.42 8.46 0.56
CA ILE A 373 33.04 8.54 -0.78
C ILE A 373 33.02 7.16 -1.46
N ALA A 374 33.42 6.09 -0.77
CA ALA A 374 33.40 4.74 -1.30
C ALA A 374 31.99 4.27 -1.66
N GLY A 375 31.01 4.59 -0.81
CA GLY A 375 29.60 4.31 -1.06
C GLY A 375 29.06 5.09 -2.28
N ALA A 376 29.38 6.37 -2.40
CA ALA A 376 28.97 7.18 -3.55
C ALA A 376 29.58 6.69 -4.86
N ILE A 377 30.86 6.29 -4.84
CA ILE A 377 31.53 5.68 -6.01
C ILE A 377 30.86 4.34 -6.35
N GLY A 378 30.62 3.47 -5.36
CA GLY A 378 29.93 2.20 -5.55
C GLY A 378 28.54 2.36 -6.14
N PHE A 379 27.76 3.33 -5.63
CA PHE A 379 26.46 3.67 -6.17
C PHE A 379 26.54 4.17 -7.62
N ALA A 380 27.48 5.07 -7.94
CA ALA A 380 27.69 5.59 -9.28
C ALA A 380 28.07 4.48 -10.28
N ILE A 381 28.95 3.58 -9.88
CA ILE A 381 29.35 2.40 -10.70
C ILE A 381 28.15 1.47 -10.89
N GLY A 382 27.41 1.15 -9.82
CA GLY A 382 26.22 0.31 -9.88
C GLY A 382 25.13 0.90 -10.78
N TRP A 383 24.89 2.19 -10.68
CA TRP A 383 23.96 2.91 -11.55
C TRP A 383 24.42 2.92 -13.01
N ALA A 384 25.71 3.12 -13.27
CA ALA A 384 26.27 3.07 -14.62
C ALA A 384 26.11 1.67 -15.24
N LEU A 385 26.41 0.61 -14.48
CA LEU A 385 26.23 -0.78 -14.91
C LEU A 385 24.74 -1.10 -15.17
N LEU A 386 23.84 -0.70 -14.27
CA LEU A 386 22.40 -0.89 -14.45
C LEU A 386 21.91 -0.16 -15.71
N SER A 387 22.30 1.11 -15.88
CA SER A 387 21.91 1.91 -17.04
C SER A 387 22.45 1.34 -18.35
N ALA A 388 23.66 0.80 -18.33
CA ALA A 388 24.28 0.11 -19.48
C ALA A 388 23.53 -1.21 -19.81
N ALA A 389 23.19 -2.01 -18.78
CA ALA A 389 22.41 -3.23 -18.94
C ALA A 389 21.00 -2.96 -19.49
N LEU A 390 20.31 -1.91 -18.99
CA LEU A 390 19.00 -1.51 -19.49
C LEU A 390 19.06 -1.02 -20.95
N ARG A 391 20.10 -0.27 -21.33
CA ARG A 391 20.30 0.15 -22.73
C ARG A 391 20.61 -1.05 -23.64
N ALA A 392 21.43 -2.00 -23.19
CA ALA A 392 21.71 -3.21 -23.93
C ALA A 392 20.47 -4.09 -24.12
N ALA A 393 19.63 -4.23 -23.07
CA ALA A 393 18.37 -4.94 -23.17
C ALA A 393 17.40 -4.27 -24.16
N LYS A 394 17.31 -2.92 -24.16
CA LYS A 394 16.46 -2.17 -25.07
C LYS A 394 16.91 -2.32 -26.54
N ARG A 395 18.22 -2.39 -26.79
CA ARG A 395 18.77 -2.65 -28.15
C ARG A 395 18.37 -4.03 -28.66
N ARG A 396 18.44 -5.07 -27.81
CA ARG A 396 18.05 -6.45 -28.17
C ARG A 396 16.55 -6.58 -28.48
N VAL A 397 15.71 -5.83 -27.81
CA VAL A 397 14.26 -5.83 -28.09
C VAL A 397 13.96 -5.06 -29.39
N GLY A 398 14.70 -3.99 -29.70
CA GLY A 398 14.55 -3.27 -30.97
C GLY A 398 14.99 -4.08 -32.20
N ASP A 399 15.92 -5.02 -32.03
CA ASP A 399 16.36 -5.93 -33.11
C ASP A 399 15.31 -7.07 -33.38
N VAL A 400 14.34 -7.28 -32.46
CA VAL A 400 13.27 -8.28 -32.63
C VAL A 400 12.00 -7.64 -33.24
N ASP A 401 11.88 -6.32 -33.19
CA ASP A 401 10.80 -5.57 -33.81
C ASP A 401 11.10 -5.16 -35.27
N GLU A 402 12.04 -5.84 -35.98
CA GLU A 402 12.05 -5.75 -37.43
C GLU A 402 10.69 -6.27 -37.94
N PRO A 403 9.99 -5.49 -38.79
CA PRO A 403 8.71 -5.93 -39.32
C PRO A 403 8.96 -7.32 -39.94
N PHE A 404 8.18 -8.30 -39.49
CA PHE A 404 8.08 -9.58 -40.21
C PHE A 404 7.81 -9.27 -41.66
N ASP A 405 8.85 -9.46 -42.50
CA ASP A 405 8.79 -9.13 -43.89
C ASP A 405 7.56 -9.82 -44.48
N ALA A 406 6.59 -8.99 -44.90
CA ALA A 406 5.39 -9.41 -45.58
C ALA A 406 5.65 -10.00 -46.99
N ASP A 407 6.92 -10.25 -47.31
CA ASP A 407 7.34 -10.82 -48.59
C ASP A 407 7.19 -12.36 -48.67
N VAL A 408 6.76 -13.02 -47.59
CA VAL A 408 6.55 -14.49 -47.66
C VAL A 408 5.18 -14.88 -48.26
N ASP A 409 4.25 -13.95 -48.38
CA ASP A 409 2.91 -14.25 -48.90
C ASP A 409 2.70 -13.89 -50.38
N ALA A 410 3.73 -13.46 -51.10
CA ALA A 410 3.62 -13.15 -52.52
C ALA A 410 3.61 -14.40 -53.43
N ASP A 411 4.06 -15.56 -52.94
CA ASP A 411 4.14 -16.80 -53.73
C ASP A 411 3.08 -17.86 -53.38
N ALA A 412 2.15 -17.55 -52.48
CA ALA A 412 0.97 -18.40 -52.23
C ALA A 412 -0.19 -18.01 -53.14
N ASP A 413 0.03 -17.91 -54.44
CA ASP A 413 -1.00 -17.91 -55.47
C ASP A 413 -1.58 -19.35 -55.57
N VAL A 414 -2.28 -19.73 -54.52
CA VAL A 414 -3.14 -20.95 -54.56
C VAL A 414 -4.29 -20.64 -55.47
N GLY A 415 -4.16 -21.16 -56.69
CA GLY A 415 -5.21 -21.14 -57.71
C GLY A 415 -6.56 -21.52 -57.17
N LEU A 416 -7.37 -20.58 -56.82
CA LEU A 416 -8.80 -20.75 -56.70
C LEU A 416 -9.34 -20.91 -58.14
N ALA A 417 -9.57 -22.20 -58.54
CA ALA A 417 -10.29 -22.52 -59.75
C ALA A 417 -11.65 -21.80 -59.77
N PRO A 418 -12.06 -21.20 -60.90
CA PRO A 418 -13.37 -20.56 -60.99
C PRO A 418 -14.45 -21.62 -60.76
N GLN A 419 -15.34 -21.38 -59.84
CA GLN A 419 -16.57 -22.14 -59.68
C GLN A 419 -17.55 -21.65 -60.77
N ASP A 420 -17.48 -22.32 -61.93
CA ASP A 420 -18.54 -22.31 -62.95
C ASP A 420 -19.76 -23.02 -62.37
N GLY A 421 -20.85 -22.34 -62.25
CA GLY A 421 -22.11 -22.99 -61.91
C GLY A 421 -23.10 -22.15 -61.07
N ALA A 422 -23.44 -20.95 -61.53
CA ALA A 422 -24.69 -20.35 -61.08
C ALA A 422 -25.79 -20.68 -62.09
N PRO A 423 -26.91 -21.32 -61.72
CA PRO A 423 -28.03 -21.50 -62.62
C PRO A 423 -28.76 -20.19 -62.84
N THR A 424 -28.81 -19.71 -64.10
CA THR A 424 -29.69 -18.63 -64.56
C THR A 424 -31.13 -19.07 -64.42
N ASN A 425 -31.88 -18.51 -63.50
CA ASN A 425 -33.32 -18.68 -63.37
C ASN A 425 -34.02 -17.68 -64.31
N THR A 426 -34.33 -18.10 -65.54
CA THR A 426 -35.27 -17.46 -66.46
C THR A 426 -36.66 -17.94 -66.07
N GLY A 427 -37.38 -17.24 -65.24
CA GLY A 427 -38.79 -17.42 -64.97
C GLY A 427 -39.62 -16.51 -65.80
N GLY A 428 -40.24 -17.01 -66.81
CA GLY A 428 -41.26 -16.36 -67.65
C GLY A 428 -42.61 -16.29 -66.96
N GLY A 429 -43.37 -15.30 -67.29
CA GLY A 429 -44.61 -14.83 -66.85
C GLY A 429 -45.82 -15.78 -66.78
N GLY A 430 -46.83 -15.28 -66.11
CA GLY A 430 -48.19 -15.77 -66.01
C GLY A 430 -48.89 -15.03 -64.88
#